data_643febd99c9f75f7ede8725dcf48d33b
#
_entry.id   643febd99c9f75f7ede8725dcf48d33b
#
_cell.length_a   1.000
_cell.length_b   1.000
_cell.length_c   1.000
_cell.angle_alpha   90.00
_cell.angle_beta   90.00
_cell.angle_gamma   90.00
#
_symmetry.space_group_name_H-M   'P 1'
#
loop_
_entity.id
_entity.type
_entity.pdbx_description
1 polymer ?
#
loop_
_entity_poly.entity_id
_entity_poly.type
_entity_poly.pdbx_seq_one_letter_code
_entity_poly.pdbx_strand_id
1 'polypeptide(L)'
;WWAKDLPVSRGLYNFDRIQVDFYRDSQVALEAFKAGQFDVNLEYSAKDWNTGYDSPALRAGKFVQLAIPNHNPAGMQGYVFNLRRPIFQDRRVREAIAQLFDFEWANKQLFYGAYKRTHSYFENSEMAATGLPSEAELKLLEPLRDKLPPEVFSQEFKPPVSDGSGIIREQSRRAYQLLTEAGYRIDNDKMIGPDGKQLAFEFLHFQPNLERVVLPFKRNLAELGVDLQIRQVDVSQYINRLRSRDFDMTSAIWPQSSSPGNEQREFWHSSSADNPGSRNLMGLRDPAIDQLVEGLIRSGSREELITHARALDRALLWGHYVVPNY
;
A
#
# COMPACT_ATOMS: atom_id res chain seq x y z
N TRP A 1 31.44 8.71 -21.41
CA TRP A 1 30.05 8.29 -21.34
C TRP A 1 29.15 9.28 -22.09
N TRP A 2 28.38 8.79 -23.07
CA TRP A 2 27.63 9.60 -24.02
C TRP A 2 26.52 10.47 -23.38
N ALA A 3 25.98 10.04 -22.26
CA ALA A 3 24.87 10.74 -21.57
C ALA A 3 25.35 11.81 -20.57
N LYS A 4 26.67 12.03 -20.41
CA LYS A 4 27.23 12.92 -19.39
C LYS A 4 26.66 14.34 -19.45
N ASP A 5 26.45 14.85 -20.65
CA ASP A 5 26.05 16.25 -20.86
C ASP A 5 24.51 16.42 -21.02
N LEU A 6 23.76 15.32 -20.96
CA LEU A 6 22.30 15.40 -20.98
C LEU A 6 21.78 16.13 -19.73
N PRO A 7 20.74 16.97 -19.85
CA PRO A 7 20.17 17.69 -18.71
C PRO A 7 19.80 16.78 -17.54
N VAL A 8 19.29 15.57 -17.84
CA VAL A 8 18.90 14.56 -16.82
C VAL A 8 20.06 13.91 -16.08
N SER A 9 21.29 14.05 -16.61
CA SER A 9 22.50 13.44 -16.03
C SER A 9 23.44 14.46 -15.38
N ARG A 10 23.21 15.75 -15.64
CA ARG A 10 24.05 16.81 -15.06
C ARG A 10 23.95 16.81 -13.55
N GLY A 11 25.11 16.84 -12.86
CA GLY A 11 25.17 16.83 -11.41
C GLY A 11 24.91 15.46 -10.77
N LEU A 12 24.70 14.39 -11.56
CA LEU A 12 24.61 13.03 -11.06
C LEU A 12 25.96 12.29 -11.21
N TYR A 13 26.08 11.19 -10.45
CA TYR A 13 27.24 10.28 -10.53
C TYR A 13 28.58 10.99 -10.32
N ASN A 14 28.63 11.88 -9.32
CA ASN A 14 29.85 12.65 -9.00
C ASN A 14 30.96 11.80 -8.32
N PHE A 15 30.67 10.54 -8.02
CA PHE A 15 31.61 9.59 -7.46
C PHE A 15 32.20 8.68 -8.52
N ASP A 16 33.52 8.45 -8.46
CA ASP A 16 34.20 7.52 -9.38
C ASP A 16 33.80 6.06 -9.07
N ARG A 17 33.50 5.77 -7.82
CA ARG A 17 33.11 4.44 -7.37
C ARG A 17 32.03 4.51 -6.31
N ILE A 18 30.97 3.72 -6.50
CA ILE A 18 29.94 3.44 -5.49
C ILE A 18 29.98 1.95 -5.21
N GLN A 19 30.22 1.59 -3.96
CA GLN A 19 30.19 0.20 -3.49
C GLN A 19 28.93 0.00 -2.66
N VAL A 20 28.20 -1.08 -2.94
CA VAL A 20 27.00 -1.46 -2.18
C VAL A 20 27.28 -2.77 -1.47
N ASP A 21 27.25 -2.73 -0.13
CA ASP A 21 27.42 -3.91 0.71
C ASP A 21 26.05 -4.45 1.12
N PHE A 22 25.83 -5.75 0.89
CA PHE A 22 24.57 -6.40 1.22
C PHE A 22 24.69 -7.16 2.53
N TYR A 23 23.80 -6.86 3.46
CA TYR A 23 23.67 -7.55 4.73
C TYR A 23 22.40 -8.41 4.72
N ARG A 24 22.49 -9.62 5.25
CA ARG A 24 21.33 -10.51 5.38
C ARG A 24 20.37 -10.06 6.49
N ASP A 25 20.90 -9.37 7.48
CA ASP A 25 20.17 -8.90 8.66
C ASP A 25 20.32 -7.38 8.80
N SER A 26 19.22 -6.67 9.00
CA SER A 26 19.21 -5.19 9.09
C SER A 26 19.87 -4.69 10.37
N GLN A 27 19.80 -5.42 11.49
CA GLN A 27 20.46 -5.01 12.74
C GLN A 27 21.98 -5.13 12.59
N VAL A 28 22.46 -6.17 11.90
CA VAL A 28 23.89 -6.32 11.58
C VAL A 28 24.35 -5.18 10.68
N ALA A 29 23.54 -4.78 9.69
CA ALA A 29 23.83 -3.63 8.84
C ALA A 29 23.93 -2.33 9.65
N LEU A 30 22.98 -2.09 10.57
CA LEU A 30 22.97 -0.91 11.42
C LEU A 30 24.23 -0.85 12.32
N GLU A 31 24.63 -1.97 12.93
CA GLU A 31 25.84 -2.02 13.74
C GLU A 31 27.11 -1.82 12.90
N ALA A 32 27.18 -2.36 11.70
CA ALA A 32 28.27 -2.14 10.76
C ALA A 32 28.37 -0.67 10.35
N PHE A 33 27.25 0.02 10.09
CA PHE A 33 27.22 1.46 9.84
C PHE A 33 27.78 2.26 11.04
N LYS A 34 27.28 1.99 12.25
CA LYS A 34 27.75 2.67 13.46
C LYS A 34 29.25 2.43 13.72
N ALA A 35 29.77 1.29 13.25
CA ALA A 35 31.20 0.96 13.29
C ALA A 35 32.02 1.62 12.16
N GLY A 36 31.37 2.34 11.22
CA GLY A 36 32.03 3.02 10.10
C GLY A 36 32.48 2.09 8.98
N GLN A 37 31.79 0.95 8.78
CA GLN A 37 32.12 0.01 7.71
C GLN A 37 31.67 0.55 6.32
N PHE A 38 30.69 1.46 6.28
CA PHE A 38 30.23 2.16 5.09
C PHE A 38 29.72 3.56 5.45
N ASP A 39 29.59 4.43 4.44
CA ASP A 39 29.46 5.89 4.64
C ASP A 39 28.01 6.37 4.64
N VAL A 40 27.07 5.67 4.00
CA VAL A 40 25.67 6.10 3.86
C VAL A 40 24.74 4.93 4.15
N ASN A 41 23.80 5.15 5.08
CA ASN A 41 22.68 4.23 5.34
C ASN A 41 21.36 4.93 5.06
N LEU A 42 20.49 4.33 4.25
CA LEU A 42 19.11 4.78 4.06
C LEU A 42 18.22 4.00 5.03
N GLU A 43 17.70 4.71 6.03
CA GLU A 43 16.89 4.06 7.07
C GLU A 43 15.40 4.12 6.71
N TYR A 44 14.76 2.94 6.74
CA TYR A 44 13.34 2.77 6.46
C TYR A 44 12.54 2.29 7.68
N SER A 45 13.23 1.99 8.79
CA SER A 45 12.60 1.57 10.04
C SER A 45 12.43 2.76 10.97
N ALA A 46 11.18 3.16 11.23
CA ALA A 46 10.91 4.22 12.21
C ALA A 46 11.44 3.88 13.61
N LYS A 47 11.43 2.59 13.99
CA LYS A 47 12.04 2.14 15.25
C LYS A 47 13.54 2.42 15.28
N ASP A 48 14.26 1.94 14.26
CA ASP A 48 15.71 2.09 14.23
C ASP A 48 16.11 3.55 14.08
N TRP A 49 15.39 4.33 13.28
CA TRP A 49 15.56 5.79 13.20
C TRP A 49 15.46 6.47 14.57
N ASN A 50 14.47 6.11 15.38
CA ASN A 50 14.23 6.77 16.67
C ASN A 50 15.10 6.23 17.81
N THR A 51 15.52 4.95 17.76
CA THR A 51 16.19 4.30 18.91
C THR A 51 17.49 3.60 18.56
N GLY A 52 17.69 3.20 17.31
CA GLY A 52 18.80 2.34 16.91
C GLY A 52 20.12 3.08 16.74
N TYR A 53 20.07 4.36 16.40
CA TYR A 53 21.27 5.19 16.15
C TYR A 53 21.85 5.86 17.39
N ASP A 54 21.17 5.88 18.55
CA ASP A 54 21.74 6.43 19.77
C ASP A 54 22.98 5.64 20.17
N SER A 55 24.13 6.25 20.00
CA SER A 55 25.42 5.62 20.20
C SER A 55 26.51 6.63 20.57
N PRO A 56 27.61 6.20 21.18
CA PRO A 56 28.77 7.08 21.39
C PRO A 56 29.32 7.68 20.09
N ALA A 57 29.20 6.99 18.97
CA ALA A 57 29.66 7.47 17.66
C ALA A 57 28.81 8.64 17.15
N LEU A 58 27.48 8.59 17.29
CA LEU A 58 26.60 9.73 17.00
C LEU A 58 26.94 10.93 17.88
N ARG A 59 27.04 10.73 19.20
CA ARG A 59 27.37 11.79 20.15
C ARG A 59 28.77 12.41 19.92
N ALA A 60 29.68 11.62 19.37
CA ALA A 60 31.02 12.10 18.98
C ALA A 60 31.06 12.74 17.59
N GLY A 61 29.92 12.87 16.89
CA GLY A 61 29.83 13.46 15.55
C GLY A 61 30.49 12.65 14.44
N LYS A 62 30.71 11.33 14.64
CA LYS A 62 31.30 10.46 13.61
C LYS A 62 30.35 10.19 12.46
N PHE A 63 29.05 10.30 12.66
CA PHE A 63 28.00 10.33 11.64
C PHE A 63 26.85 11.24 12.11
N VAL A 64 25.95 11.56 11.20
CA VAL A 64 24.76 12.40 11.45
C VAL A 64 23.51 11.68 10.95
N GLN A 65 22.38 11.92 11.62
CA GLN A 65 21.05 11.55 11.11
C GLN A 65 20.45 12.78 10.41
N LEU A 66 20.04 12.59 9.15
CA LEU A 66 19.45 13.66 8.34
C LEU A 66 18.08 13.20 7.83
N ALA A 67 17.03 13.93 8.20
CA ALA A 67 15.73 13.83 7.55
C ALA A 67 15.71 14.76 6.34
N ILE A 68 15.74 14.21 5.13
CA ILE A 68 15.81 14.97 3.88
C ILE A 68 14.41 14.99 3.26
N PRO A 69 13.69 16.13 3.30
CA PRO A 69 12.41 16.24 2.60
C PRO A 69 12.57 16.01 1.11
N ASN A 70 11.63 15.30 0.52
CA ASN A 70 11.60 15.09 -0.92
C ASN A 70 10.17 15.24 -1.46
N HIS A 71 10.06 15.49 -2.77
CA HIS A 71 8.80 15.64 -3.49
C HIS A 71 8.58 14.52 -4.52
N ASN A 72 9.24 13.39 -4.32
CA ASN A 72 9.03 12.23 -5.19
C ASN A 72 7.66 11.61 -4.93
N PRO A 73 6.94 11.18 -5.96
CA PRO A 73 5.73 10.40 -5.77
C PRO A 73 6.02 9.15 -4.92
N ALA A 74 5.21 8.93 -3.90
CA ALA A 74 5.42 7.81 -2.97
C ALA A 74 4.70 6.54 -3.42
N GLY A 75 3.54 6.68 -4.07
CA GLY A 75 2.70 5.55 -4.45
C GLY A 75 1.93 4.96 -3.28
N MET A 76 1.34 3.78 -3.50
CA MET A 76 0.54 3.08 -2.50
C MET A 76 1.36 1.96 -1.85
N GLN A 77 1.39 1.96 -0.52
CA GLN A 77 1.77 0.82 0.29
C GLN A 77 0.56 0.35 1.10
N GLY A 78 0.31 -0.95 1.11
CA GLY A 78 -0.84 -1.48 1.85
C GLY A 78 -0.89 -3.00 1.88
N TYR A 79 -1.91 -3.52 2.58
CA TYR A 79 -2.22 -4.94 2.57
C TYR A 79 -3.18 -5.21 1.41
N VAL A 80 -2.72 -5.98 0.42
CA VAL A 80 -3.48 -6.26 -0.79
C VAL A 80 -4.36 -7.49 -0.62
N PHE A 81 -5.61 -7.39 -1.06
CA PHE A 81 -6.54 -8.51 -1.16
C PHE A 81 -6.33 -9.27 -2.48
N ASN A 82 -6.27 -10.59 -2.42
CA ASN A 82 -6.29 -11.41 -3.63
C ASN A 82 -7.75 -11.64 -4.08
N LEU A 83 -8.20 -10.90 -5.08
CA LEU A 83 -9.58 -10.96 -5.59
C LEU A 83 -9.93 -12.29 -6.28
N ARG A 84 -8.95 -13.18 -6.48
CA ARG A 84 -9.20 -14.55 -6.94
C ARG A 84 -9.85 -15.40 -5.85
N ARG A 85 -9.75 -14.94 -4.58
CA ARG A 85 -10.42 -15.58 -3.44
C ARG A 85 -11.87 -15.09 -3.36
N PRO A 86 -12.87 -16.00 -3.36
CA PRO A 86 -14.29 -15.61 -3.36
C PRO A 86 -14.67 -14.62 -2.25
N ILE A 87 -14.09 -14.79 -1.06
CA ILE A 87 -14.36 -13.93 0.11
C ILE A 87 -14.00 -12.44 -0.12
N PHE A 88 -13.12 -12.14 -1.07
CA PHE A 88 -12.68 -10.77 -1.38
C PHE A 88 -13.30 -10.20 -2.66
N GLN A 89 -14.22 -10.90 -3.31
CA GLN A 89 -14.88 -10.38 -4.50
C GLN A 89 -15.88 -9.28 -4.17
N ASP A 90 -16.57 -9.38 -3.04
CA ASP A 90 -17.47 -8.32 -2.58
C ASP A 90 -16.68 -7.14 -2.02
N ARG A 91 -16.88 -5.94 -2.62
CA ARG A 91 -16.25 -4.69 -2.20
C ARG A 91 -16.54 -4.35 -0.73
N ARG A 92 -17.77 -4.65 -0.26
CA ARG A 92 -18.19 -4.36 1.11
C ARG A 92 -17.37 -5.14 2.14
N VAL A 93 -16.98 -6.37 1.82
CA VAL A 93 -16.09 -7.19 2.67
C VAL A 93 -14.70 -6.57 2.75
N ARG A 94 -14.15 -6.09 1.62
CA ARG A 94 -12.84 -5.44 1.60
C ARG A 94 -12.86 -4.11 2.37
N GLU A 95 -13.90 -3.29 2.16
CA GLU A 95 -14.11 -2.05 2.93
C GLU A 95 -14.22 -2.35 4.42
N ALA A 96 -15.02 -3.34 4.83
CA ALA A 96 -15.17 -3.73 6.23
C ALA A 96 -13.85 -4.13 6.88
N ILE A 97 -13.06 -4.94 6.20
CA ILE A 97 -11.74 -5.35 6.69
C ILE A 97 -10.81 -4.14 6.83
N ALA A 98 -10.83 -3.21 5.85
CA ALA A 98 -10.01 -2.00 5.88
C ALA A 98 -10.36 -1.05 7.04
N GLN A 99 -11.64 -1.03 7.52
CA GLN A 99 -12.04 -0.27 8.70
C GLN A 99 -11.30 -0.69 9.97
N LEU A 100 -10.89 -1.96 10.06
CA LEU A 100 -10.35 -2.54 11.28
C LEU A 100 -8.84 -2.36 11.45
N PHE A 101 -8.16 -1.74 10.47
CA PHE A 101 -6.76 -1.36 10.59
C PHE A 101 -6.62 0.01 11.26
N ASP A 102 -6.27 0.02 12.54
CA ASP A 102 -6.05 1.23 13.33
C ASP A 102 -4.66 1.80 13.05
N PHE A 103 -4.57 2.65 12.01
CA PHE A 103 -3.31 3.27 11.62
C PHE A 103 -2.81 4.25 12.69
N GLU A 104 -3.68 5.06 13.28
CA GLU A 104 -3.31 6.10 14.23
C GLU A 104 -2.68 5.50 15.49
N TRP A 105 -3.26 4.40 15.99
CA TRP A 105 -2.67 3.66 17.10
C TRP A 105 -1.32 3.04 16.70
N ALA A 106 -1.23 2.40 15.54
CA ALA A 106 -0.01 1.80 15.04
C ALA A 106 1.09 2.86 14.86
N ASN A 107 0.74 4.02 14.30
CA ASN A 107 1.67 5.13 14.12
C ASN A 107 2.21 5.64 15.45
N LYS A 108 1.32 5.83 16.43
CA LYS A 108 1.68 6.31 17.76
C LYS A 108 2.53 5.29 18.54
N GLN A 109 2.13 4.01 18.55
CA GLN A 109 2.73 3.01 19.42
C GLN A 109 3.92 2.26 18.79
N LEU A 110 3.91 2.07 17.46
CA LEU A 110 4.89 1.26 16.75
C LEU A 110 5.85 2.08 15.90
N PHE A 111 5.41 3.25 15.41
CA PHE A 111 6.17 4.05 14.44
C PHE A 111 6.59 5.43 14.96
N TYR A 112 6.40 5.70 16.24
CA TYR A 112 6.83 6.95 16.90
C TYR A 112 6.24 8.22 16.25
N GLY A 113 5.06 8.11 15.62
CA GLY A 113 4.43 9.21 14.89
C GLY A 113 5.14 9.60 13.59
N ALA A 114 6.05 8.77 13.09
CA ALA A 114 6.91 9.11 11.96
C ALA A 114 6.23 9.06 10.59
N TYR A 115 5.09 8.37 10.48
CA TYR A 115 4.43 8.15 9.19
C TYR A 115 3.13 8.93 9.05
N LYS A 116 2.71 9.09 7.79
CA LYS A 116 1.36 9.52 7.41
C LYS A 116 0.66 8.37 6.71
N ARG A 117 -0.64 8.23 6.94
CA ARG A 117 -1.41 7.21 6.21
C ARG A 117 -1.50 7.57 4.74
N THR A 118 -1.28 6.60 3.88
CA THR A 118 -1.41 6.76 2.43
C THR A 118 -2.87 6.96 2.05
N HIS A 119 -3.18 7.97 1.22
CA HIS A 119 -4.52 8.33 0.77
C HIS A 119 -4.72 8.12 -0.74
N SER A 120 -3.66 7.84 -1.48
CA SER A 120 -3.64 7.81 -2.94
C SER A 120 -2.66 6.77 -3.45
N TYR A 121 -2.95 6.19 -4.61
CA TYR A 121 -1.98 5.38 -5.36
C TYR A 121 -0.88 6.24 -5.99
N PHE A 122 -1.07 7.56 -6.03
CA PHE A 122 -0.11 8.56 -6.52
C PHE A 122 0.29 9.54 -5.41
N GLU A 123 0.41 9.06 -4.17
CA GLU A 123 0.72 9.85 -2.98
C GLU A 123 1.92 10.78 -3.17
N ASN A 124 1.92 11.93 -2.50
CA ASN A 124 2.95 12.96 -2.58
C ASN A 124 3.17 13.52 -4.00
N SER A 125 2.10 13.56 -4.81
CA SER A 125 2.18 14.10 -6.17
C SER A 125 0.90 14.86 -6.55
N GLU A 126 1.00 15.68 -7.60
CA GLU A 126 -0.16 16.37 -8.19
C GLU A 126 -1.16 15.42 -8.87
N MET A 127 -0.79 14.16 -9.04
CA MET A 127 -1.64 13.10 -9.62
C MET A 127 -2.54 12.42 -8.58
N ALA A 128 -2.33 12.69 -7.29
CA ALA A 128 -3.19 12.19 -6.24
C ALA A 128 -4.61 12.80 -6.36
N ALA A 129 -5.64 11.96 -6.29
CA ALA A 129 -7.03 12.40 -6.26
C ALA A 129 -7.36 13.01 -4.90
N THR A 130 -7.87 14.23 -4.91
CA THR A 130 -8.31 14.97 -3.72
C THR A 130 -9.67 15.60 -3.94
N GLY A 131 -10.43 15.84 -2.88
CA GLY A 131 -11.75 16.44 -2.97
C GLY A 131 -12.72 15.66 -3.87
N LEU A 132 -13.66 16.32 -4.49
CA LEU A 132 -14.55 15.77 -5.52
C LEU A 132 -13.86 15.76 -6.89
N PRO A 133 -14.32 14.90 -7.83
CA PRO A 133 -13.77 14.91 -9.19
C PRO A 133 -14.02 16.26 -9.88
N SER A 134 -13.00 16.76 -10.56
CA SER A 134 -13.10 17.95 -11.42
C SER A 134 -13.96 17.67 -12.67
N GLU A 135 -14.37 18.73 -13.39
CA GLU A 135 -15.09 18.57 -14.66
C GLU A 135 -14.29 17.76 -15.70
N ALA A 136 -12.95 17.91 -15.71
CA ALA A 136 -12.10 17.16 -16.61
C ALA A 136 -12.05 15.67 -16.22
N GLU A 137 -11.94 15.34 -14.93
CA GLU A 137 -12.03 13.98 -14.43
C GLU A 137 -13.41 13.37 -14.70
N LEU A 138 -14.50 14.12 -14.49
CA LEU A 138 -15.88 13.67 -14.77
C LEU A 138 -16.08 13.28 -16.24
N LYS A 139 -15.50 14.00 -17.19
CA LYS A 139 -15.55 13.62 -18.62
C LYS A 139 -14.99 12.23 -18.89
N LEU A 140 -14.01 11.79 -18.11
CA LEU A 140 -13.41 10.45 -18.21
C LEU A 140 -14.22 9.39 -17.45
N LEU A 141 -14.81 9.76 -16.32
CA LEU A 141 -15.51 8.87 -15.40
C LEU A 141 -16.97 8.63 -15.80
N GLU A 142 -17.69 9.65 -16.32
CA GLU A 142 -19.11 9.54 -16.66
C GLU A 142 -19.45 8.38 -17.63
N PRO A 143 -18.65 8.12 -18.68
CA PRO A 143 -18.89 6.96 -19.54
C PRO A 143 -18.78 5.59 -18.82
N LEU A 144 -18.22 5.59 -17.62
CA LEU A 144 -17.97 4.40 -16.80
C LEU A 144 -18.88 4.34 -15.56
N ARG A 145 -19.86 5.24 -15.45
CA ARG A 145 -20.71 5.41 -14.26
C ARG A 145 -21.37 4.12 -13.78
N ASP A 146 -21.88 3.33 -14.71
CA ASP A 146 -22.57 2.05 -14.40
C ASP A 146 -21.61 0.93 -13.95
N LYS A 147 -20.31 1.15 -14.10
CA LYS A 147 -19.26 0.17 -13.77
C LYS A 147 -18.44 0.54 -12.53
N LEU A 148 -18.51 1.80 -12.12
CA LEU A 148 -17.75 2.32 -10.98
C LEU A 148 -18.67 2.53 -9.77
N PRO A 149 -18.13 2.43 -8.55
CA PRO A 149 -18.86 2.78 -7.33
C PRO A 149 -19.39 4.21 -7.39
N PRO A 150 -20.65 4.47 -6.98
CA PRO A 150 -21.26 5.81 -7.04
C PRO A 150 -20.49 6.84 -6.22
N GLU A 151 -19.78 6.44 -5.20
CA GLU A 151 -18.95 7.30 -4.35
C GLU A 151 -17.81 7.97 -5.12
N VAL A 152 -17.32 7.36 -6.21
CA VAL A 152 -16.31 7.96 -7.13
C VAL A 152 -16.74 9.33 -7.61
N PHE A 153 -18.06 9.55 -7.79
CA PHE A 153 -18.63 10.76 -8.37
C PHE A 153 -19.08 11.80 -7.33
N SER A 154 -19.30 11.37 -6.09
CA SER A 154 -20.01 12.16 -5.08
C SER A 154 -19.27 12.35 -3.77
N GLN A 155 -18.15 11.66 -3.56
CA GLN A 155 -17.43 11.70 -2.28
C GLN A 155 -15.92 11.79 -2.49
N GLU A 156 -15.26 12.48 -1.56
CA GLU A 156 -13.82 12.40 -1.42
C GLU A 156 -13.45 11.09 -0.69
N PHE A 157 -12.52 10.31 -1.23
CA PHE A 157 -12.04 9.13 -0.53
C PHE A 157 -11.20 9.54 0.68
N LYS A 158 -11.53 8.97 1.84
CA LYS A 158 -10.76 9.11 3.08
C LYS A 158 -10.65 7.75 3.74
N PRO A 159 -9.43 7.26 4.02
CA PRO A 159 -9.28 6.06 4.82
C PRO A 159 -9.87 6.32 6.23
N PRO A 160 -10.31 5.26 6.92
CA PRO A 160 -10.82 5.38 8.29
C PRO A 160 -9.78 6.01 9.22
N VAL A 161 -10.21 6.91 10.08
CA VAL A 161 -9.36 7.58 11.07
C VAL A 161 -9.87 7.25 12.46
N SER A 162 -8.97 6.93 13.40
CA SER A 162 -9.25 6.73 14.82
C SER A 162 -8.62 7.85 15.66
N ASP A 163 -8.86 7.84 16.96
CA ASP A 163 -8.19 8.75 17.91
C ASP A 163 -6.81 8.22 18.38
N GLY A 164 -6.40 7.07 17.88
CA GLY A 164 -5.14 6.41 18.27
C GLY A 164 -5.13 5.81 19.67
N SER A 165 -6.30 5.66 20.30
CA SER A 165 -6.42 5.01 21.61
C SER A 165 -6.32 3.49 21.54
N GLY A 166 -6.51 2.91 20.35
CA GLY A 166 -6.67 1.46 20.15
C GLY A 166 -8.10 0.97 20.35
N ILE A 167 -9.06 1.89 20.54
CA ILE A 167 -10.49 1.59 20.67
C ILE A 167 -11.18 2.12 19.42
N ILE A 168 -11.55 1.24 18.51
CA ILE A 168 -12.10 1.55 17.18
C ILE A 168 -13.60 1.25 17.05
N ARG A 169 -14.39 1.67 18.02
CA ARG A 169 -15.83 1.31 18.09
C ARG A 169 -16.63 1.75 16.86
N GLU A 170 -16.37 2.94 16.33
CA GLU A 170 -17.06 3.44 15.14
C GLU A 170 -16.70 2.64 13.91
N GLN A 171 -15.41 2.38 13.71
CA GLN A 171 -14.89 1.57 12.62
C GLN A 171 -15.40 0.12 12.71
N SER A 172 -15.41 -0.48 13.92
CA SER A 172 -15.96 -1.82 14.13
C SER A 172 -17.46 -1.88 13.83
N ARG A 173 -18.23 -0.86 14.22
CA ARG A 173 -19.67 -0.77 13.90
C ARG A 173 -19.88 -0.66 12.39
N ARG A 174 -19.10 0.19 11.70
CA ARG A 174 -19.17 0.32 10.23
C ARG A 174 -18.79 -1.00 9.55
N ALA A 175 -17.74 -1.65 9.99
CA ALA A 175 -17.31 -2.95 9.47
C ALA A 175 -18.41 -4.02 9.65
N TYR A 176 -19.01 -4.10 10.82
CA TYR A 176 -20.12 -5.02 11.09
C TYR A 176 -21.33 -4.75 10.18
N GLN A 177 -21.70 -3.48 10.00
CA GLN A 177 -22.79 -3.10 9.09
C GLN A 177 -22.50 -3.57 7.65
N LEU A 178 -21.32 -3.28 7.11
CA LEU A 178 -20.91 -3.68 5.77
C LEU A 178 -20.93 -5.21 5.58
N LEU A 179 -20.42 -5.95 6.56
CA LEU A 179 -20.46 -7.42 6.54
C LEU A 179 -21.89 -7.94 6.59
N THR A 180 -22.77 -7.33 7.40
CA THR A 180 -24.19 -7.69 7.44
C THR A 180 -24.89 -7.42 6.10
N GLU A 181 -24.63 -6.28 5.47
CA GLU A 181 -25.13 -5.95 4.14
C GLU A 181 -24.61 -6.92 3.06
N ALA A 182 -23.39 -7.47 3.25
CA ALA A 182 -22.83 -8.51 2.40
C ALA A 182 -23.36 -9.94 2.71
N GLY A 183 -24.29 -10.07 3.66
CA GLY A 183 -24.92 -11.34 4.02
C GLY A 183 -24.19 -12.14 5.10
N TYR A 184 -23.20 -11.56 5.76
CA TYR A 184 -22.54 -12.19 6.91
C TYR A 184 -23.33 -11.96 8.19
N ARG A 185 -23.17 -12.88 9.15
CA ARG A 185 -23.75 -12.78 10.50
C ARG A 185 -22.81 -13.33 11.55
N ILE A 186 -22.91 -12.87 12.77
CA ILE A 186 -22.21 -13.49 13.90
C ILE A 186 -23.03 -14.70 14.39
N ASP A 187 -22.34 -15.83 14.50
CA ASP A 187 -22.87 -17.07 15.05
C ASP A 187 -21.76 -17.74 15.90
N ASN A 188 -22.03 -17.94 17.19
CA ASN A 188 -21.06 -18.49 18.16
C ASN A 188 -19.69 -17.77 18.09
N ASP A 189 -19.70 -16.44 18.18
CA ASP A 189 -18.52 -15.56 18.14
C ASP A 189 -17.71 -15.64 16.82
N LYS A 190 -18.31 -16.16 15.75
CA LYS A 190 -17.71 -16.26 14.43
C LYS A 190 -18.50 -15.46 13.40
N MET A 191 -17.79 -14.75 12.52
CA MET A 191 -18.39 -14.07 11.37
C MET A 191 -18.65 -15.10 10.27
N ILE A 192 -19.89 -15.53 10.12
CA ILE A 192 -20.31 -16.58 9.17
C ILE A 192 -20.86 -15.96 7.91
N GLY A 193 -20.33 -16.35 6.77
CA GLY A 193 -20.72 -15.89 5.44
C GLY A 193 -21.99 -16.55 4.90
N PRO A 194 -22.50 -16.07 3.75
CA PRO A 194 -23.66 -16.66 3.06
C PRO A 194 -23.48 -18.14 2.70
N ASP A 195 -22.25 -18.60 2.55
CA ASP A 195 -21.88 -20.00 2.26
C ASP A 195 -21.82 -20.88 3.52
N GLY A 196 -22.15 -20.33 4.69
CA GLY A 196 -22.12 -21.02 5.97
C GLY A 196 -20.73 -21.19 6.57
N LYS A 197 -19.69 -20.62 5.98
CA LYS A 197 -18.31 -20.70 6.48
C LYS A 197 -17.93 -19.42 7.24
N GLN A 198 -16.99 -19.58 8.18
CA GLN A 198 -16.40 -18.43 8.84
C GLN A 198 -15.60 -17.60 7.85
N LEU A 199 -15.67 -16.27 7.94
CA LEU A 199 -14.78 -15.36 7.24
C LEU A 199 -13.38 -15.54 7.82
N ALA A 200 -12.55 -16.26 7.09
CA ALA A 200 -11.19 -16.62 7.48
C ALA A 200 -10.24 -16.45 6.30
N PHE A 201 -9.04 -15.93 6.54
CA PHE A 201 -8.02 -15.75 5.51
C PHE A 201 -6.61 -15.69 6.10
N GLU A 202 -5.62 -15.93 5.25
CA GLU A 202 -4.20 -15.92 5.60
C GLU A 202 -3.54 -14.59 5.20
N PHE A 203 -2.74 -14.02 6.10
CA PHE A 203 -1.79 -12.95 5.79
C PHE A 203 -0.40 -13.54 5.59
N LEU A 204 0.07 -13.55 4.36
CA LEU A 204 1.38 -14.08 3.98
C LEU A 204 2.46 -12.99 4.08
N HIS A 205 3.55 -13.28 4.77
CA HIS A 205 4.72 -12.39 4.83
C HIS A 205 6.04 -13.14 5.01
N PHE A 206 7.17 -12.43 4.81
CA PHE A 206 8.52 -12.97 5.04
C PHE A 206 9.34 -12.15 6.05
N GLN A 207 8.87 -10.95 6.40
CA GLN A 207 9.60 -10.02 7.27
C GLN A 207 9.16 -10.19 8.73
N PRO A 208 10.04 -10.65 9.65
CA PRO A 208 9.66 -10.84 11.06
C PRO A 208 9.09 -9.58 11.71
N ASN A 209 9.63 -8.41 11.37
CA ASN A 209 9.20 -7.13 11.94
C ASN A 209 7.78 -6.71 11.55
N LEU A 210 7.20 -7.28 10.48
CA LEU A 210 5.84 -6.96 10.03
C LEU A 210 4.78 -7.57 10.95
N GLU A 211 5.07 -8.70 11.59
CA GLU A 211 4.13 -9.39 12.46
C GLU A 211 3.61 -8.49 13.58
N ARG A 212 4.48 -7.68 14.20
CA ARG A 212 4.08 -6.74 15.27
C ARG A 212 3.05 -5.71 14.80
N VAL A 213 3.00 -5.40 13.51
CA VAL A 213 2.05 -4.46 12.90
C VAL A 213 0.73 -5.15 12.56
N VAL A 214 0.80 -6.43 12.15
CA VAL A 214 -0.38 -7.21 11.76
C VAL A 214 -1.12 -7.77 12.99
N LEU A 215 -0.45 -8.03 14.10
CA LEU A 215 -1.07 -8.57 15.32
C LEU A 215 -2.21 -7.69 15.89
N PRO A 216 -2.08 -6.35 16.03
CA PRO A 216 -3.19 -5.50 16.42
C PRO A 216 -4.36 -5.55 15.45
N PHE A 217 -4.09 -5.59 14.16
CA PHE A 217 -5.11 -5.74 13.12
C PHE A 217 -5.84 -7.09 13.25
N LYS A 218 -5.11 -8.20 13.45
CA LYS A 218 -5.70 -9.52 13.76
C LYS A 218 -6.62 -9.47 14.97
N ARG A 219 -6.21 -8.79 16.04
CA ARG A 219 -7.05 -8.64 17.25
C ARG A 219 -8.36 -7.93 16.93
N ASN A 220 -8.30 -6.80 16.23
CA ASN A 220 -9.49 -6.04 15.85
C ASN A 220 -10.45 -6.85 14.95
N LEU A 221 -9.93 -7.64 14.04
CA LEU A 221 -10.70 -8.57 13.20
C LEU A 221 -11.38 -9.65 14.05
N ALA A 222 -10.66 -10.21 15.02
CA ALA A 222 -11.19 -11.25 15.91
C ALA A 222 -12.35 -10.76 16.79
N GLU A 223 -12.39 -9.47 17.17
CA GLU A 223 -13.52 -8.87 17.89
C GLU A 223 -14.84 -8.94 17.11
N LEU A 224 -14.79 -9.03 15.78
CA LEU A 224 -15.95 -9.28 14.93
C LEU A 224 -16.08 -10.75 14.47
N GLY A 225 -15.30 -11.65 15.05
CA GLY A 225 -15.35 -13.08 14.71
C GLY A 225 -14.70 -13.44 13.38
N VAL A 226 -13.91 -12.53 12.81
CA VAL A 226 -13.11 -12.77 11.58
C VAL A 226 -11.77 -13.40 11.95
N ASP A 227 -11.41 -14.50 11.30
CA ASP A 227 -10.18 -15.25 11.61
C ASP A 227 -9.05 -14.87 10.62
N LEU A 228 -8.06 -14.14 11.09
CA LEU A 228 -6.83 -13.84 10.35
C LEU A 228 -5.70 -14.77 10.81
N GLN A 229 -5.18 -15.59 9.91
CA GLN A 229 -4.02 -16.42 10.14
C GLN A 229 -2.75 -15.73 9.62
N ILE A 230 -1.76 -15.48 10.48
CA ILE A 230 -0.48 -14.88 10.08
C ILE A 230 0.47 -16.01 9.68
N ARG A 231 0.98 -15.96 8.45
CA ARG A 231 1.89 -16.95 7.90
C ARG A 231 3.22 -16.33 7.51
N GLN A 232 4.23 -16.55 8.34
CA GLN A 232 5.60 -16.22 7.99
C GLN A 232 6.25 -17.38 7.22
N VAL A 233 6.94 -17.04 6.12
CA VAL A 233 7.71 -17.98 5.31
C VAL A 233 9.09 -17.39 4.97
N ASP A 234 10.01 -18.18 4.44
CA ASP A 234 11.26 -17.64 3.89
C ASP A 234 11.02 -16.85 2.57
N VAL A 235 12.02 -16.04 2.19
CA VAL A 235 11.92 -15.16 0.99
C VAL A 235 11.65 -15.94 -0.28
N SER A 236 12.29 -17.10 -0.47
CA SER A 236 12.13 -17.90 -1.69
C SER A 236 10.72 -18.47 -1.79
N GLN A 237 10.20 -19.00 -0.69
CA GLN A 237 8.83 -19.49 -0.61
C GLN A 237 7.82 -18.36 -0.79
N TYR A 238 8.07 -17.18 -0.19
CA TYR A 238 7.23 -15.99 -0.37
C TYR A 238 7.12 -15.60 -1.84
N ILE A 239 8.25 -15.46 -2.54
CA ILE A 239 8.27 -15.10 -3.96
C ILE A 239 7.56 -16.15 -4.83
N ASN A 240 7.78 -17.44 -4.56
CA ASN A 240 7.11 -18.51 -5.29
C ASN A 240 5.59 -18.46 -5.10
N ARG A 241 5.10 -18.26 -3.87
CA ARG A 241 3.67 -18.11 -3.57
C ARG A 241 3.07 -16.86 -4.22
N LEU A 242 3.79 -15.73 -4.25
CA LEU A 242 3.34 -14.54 -4.97
C LEU A 242 3.21 -14.80 -6.47
N ARG A 243 4.18 -15.48 -7.09
CA ARG A 243 4.16 -15.83 -8.52
C ARG A 243 3.03 -16.79 -8.88
N SER A 244 2.79 -17.77 -8.04
CA SER A 244 1.67 -18.72 -8.20
C SER A 244 0.32 -18.16 -7.76
N ARG A 245 0.29 -16.90 -7.24
CA ARG A 245 -0.92 -16.25 -6.70
C ARG A 245 -1.57 -17.04 -5.55
N ASP A 246 -0.77 -17.85 -4.84
CA ASP A 246 -1.21 -18.63 -3.69
C ASP A 246 -1.03 -17.85 -2.39
N PHE A 247 -1.89 -16.89 -2.18
CA PHE A 247 -2.05 -16.11 -0.95
C PHE A 247 -3.47 -15.54 -0.88
N ASP A 248 -3.92 -15.16 0.31
CA ASP A 248 -5.19 -14.45 0.49
C ASP A 248 -4.94 -12.95 0.64
N MET A 249 -4.07 -12.57 1.54
CA MET A 249 -3.62 -11.19 1.77
C MET A 249 -2.10 -11.14 1.94
N THR A 250 -1.48 -10.06 1.49
CA THR A 250 -0.04 -9.80 1.70
C THR A 250 0.24 -8.31 1.68
N SER A 251 1.45 -7.91 2.11
CA SER A 251 1.91 -6.52 1.95
C SER A 251 2.45 -6.28 0.54
N ALA A 252 2.11 -5.13 -0.03
CA ALA A 252 2.57 -4.73 -1.35
C ALA A 252 2.85 -3.23 -1.43
N ILE A 253 3.71 -2.85 -2.39
CA ILE A 253 4.03 -1.46 -2.70
C ILE A 253 3.92 -1.28 -4.22
N TRP A 254 3.23 -0.24 -4.66
CA TRP A 254 3.19 0.20 -6.05
C TRP A 254 3.86 1.57 -6.15
N PRO A 255 5.17 1.61 -6.42
CA PRO A 255 5.89 2.87 -6.56
C PRO A 255 5.39 3.62 -7.80
N GLN A 256 5.42 4.94 -7.72
CA GLN A 256 5.06 5.81 -8.84
C GLN A 256 6.23 6.71 -9.22
N SER A 257 6.21 7.16 -10.45
CA SER A 257 7.12 8.17 -10.97
C SER A 257 6.38 9.50 -11.18
N SER A 258 7.13 10.56 -11.45
CA SER A 258 6.55 11.84 -11.86
C SER A 258 5.91 11.78 -13.27
N SER A 259 6.12 10.70 -14.01
CA SER A 259 5.56 10.48 -15.35
C SER A 259 5.16 9.01 -15.50
N PRO A 260 4.05 8.59 -14.86
CA PRO A 260 3.56 7.22 -14.98
C PRO A 260 3.16 6.90 -16.42
N GLY A 261 3.33 5.63 -16.81
CA GLY A 261 3.11 5.19 -18.18
C GLY A 261 2.79 3.70 -18.28
N ASN A 262 3.53 2.97 -19.10
CA ASN A 262 3.26 1.56 -19.42
C ASN A 262 3.27 0.60 -18.22
N GLU A 263 4.00 0.95 -17.14
CA GLU A 263 4.00 0.15 -15.90
C GLU A 263 2.62 0.05 -15.25
N GLN A 264 1.71 1.01 -15.53
CA GLN A 264 0.34 0.96 -15.01
C GLN A 264 -0.44 -0.25 -15.55
N ARG A 265 -0.10 -0.78 -16.75
CA ARG A 265 -0.67 -2.06 -17.23
C ARG A 265 -0.24 -3.22 -16.33
N GLU A 266 1.02 -3.27 -15.93
CA GLU A 266 1.55 -4.31 -15.05
C GLU A 266 0.94 -4.25 -13.64
N PHE A 267 0.47 -3.07 -13.22
CA PHE A 267 -0.11 -2.87 -11.90
C PHE A 267 -1.61 -3.19 -11.87
N TRP A 268 -2.38 -2.72 -12.86
CA TRP A 268 -3.83 -2.65 -12.75
C TRP A 268 -4.61 -3.30 -13.88
N HIS A 269 -4.04 -3.45 -15.08
CA HIS A 269 -4.79 -3.88 -16.26
C HIS A 269 -5.12 -5.38 -16.20
N SER A 270 -6.32 -5.74 -16.69
CA SER A 270 -6.83 -7.12 -16.70
C SER A 270 -5.89 -8.11 -17.40
N SER A 271 -5.18 -7.68 -18.46
CA SER A 271 -4.23 -8.53 -19.19
C SER A 271 -3.03 -8.98 -18.35
N SER A 272 -2.70 -8.28 -17.28
CA SER A 272 -1.60 -8.61 -16.39
C SER A 272 -2.01 -9.51 -15.21
N ALA A 273 -3.32 -9.71 -15.01
CA ALA A 273 -3.83 -10.40 -13.83
C ALA A 273 -3.27 -11.81 -13.64
N ASP A 274 -3.09 -12.57 -14.72
CA ASP A 274 -2.58 -13.96 -14.67
C ASP A 274 -1.08 -14.07 -14.96
N ASN A 275 -0.42 -12.98 -15.32
CA ASN A 275 1.02 -13.00 -15.53
C ASN A 275 1.76 -13.17 -14.20
N PRO A 276 2.49 -14.28 -13.95
CA PRO A 276 3.20 -14.52 -12.70
C PRO A 276 4.25 -13.44 -12.35
N GLY A 277 4.79 -12.77 -13.36
CA GLY A 277 5.77 -11.68 -13.19
C GLY A 277 5.15 -10.32 -12.95
N SER A 278 3.84 -10.14 -13.15
CA SER A 278 3.17 -8.85 -13.01
C SER A 278 3.01 -8.43 -11.56
N ARG A 279 2.82 -7.13 -11.38
CA ARG A 279 2.51 -6.52 -10.08
C ARG A 279 1.00 -6.35 -9.83
N ASN A 280 0.14 -6.87 -10.70
CA ASN A 280 -1.29 -7.03 -10.45
C ASN A 280 -1.51 -8.17 -9.44
N LEU A 281 -1.03 -7.97 -8.23
CA LEU A 281 -1.08 -8.97 -7.16
C LEU A 281 -2.53 -9.27 -6.77
N MET A 282 -3.38 -8.27 -6.76
CA MET A 282 -4.79 -8.41 -6.44
C MET A 282 -5.57 -9.25 -7.46
N GLY A 283 -5.07 -9.40 -8.69
CA GLY A 283 -5.80 -10.08 -9.76
C GLY A 283 -6.95 -9.25 -10.32
N LEU A 284 -6.77 -7.94 -10.35
CA LEU A 284 -7.78 -7.01 -10.81
C LEU A 284 -8.13 -7.27 -12.27
N ARG A 285 -9.44 -7.37 -12.56
CA ARG A 285 -10.04 -7.53 -13.88
C ARG A 285 -11.27 -6.65 -13.95
N ASP A 286 -11.06 -5.41 -14.33
CA ASP A 286 -12.11 -4.41 -14.40
C ASP A 286 -11.97 -3.60 -15.68
N PRO A 287 -12.91 -3.73 -16.64
CA PRO A 287 -12.85 -2.99 -17.90
C PRO A 287 -12.88 -1.49 -17.74
N ALA A 288 -13.43 -0.95 -16.63
CA ALA A 288 -13.39 0.49 -16.38
C ALA A 288 -11.97 0.93 -15.99
N ILE A 289 -11.30 0.17 -15.14
CA ILE A 289 -9.89 0.41 -14.78
C ILE A 289 -9.01 0.26 -16.04
N ASP A 290 -9.23 -0.77 -16.85
CA ASP A 290 -8.48 -0.98 -18.11
C ASP A 290 -8.56 0.25 -19.01
N GLN A 291 -9.75 0.83 -19.18
CA GLN A 291 -9.96 2.02 -19.99
C GLN A 291 -9.21 3.24 -19.42
N LEU A 292 -9.24 3.43 -18.09
CA LEU A 292 -8.54 4.54 -17.43
C LEU A 292 -7.02 4.38 -17.54
N VAL A 293 -6.49 3.17 -17.40
CA VAL A 293 -5.07 2.85 -17.59
C VAL A 293 -4.62 3.18 -19.02
N GLU A 294 -5.39 2.74 -20.03
CA GLU A 294 -5.07 3.02 -21.43
C GLU A 294 -5.14 4.52 -21.76
N GLY A 295 -6.09 5.24 -21.15
CA GLY A 295 -6.17 6.69 -21.27
C GLY A 295 -4.94 7.39 -20.69
N LEU A 296 -4.51 6.99 -19.50
CA LEU A 296 -3.31 7.51 -18.85
C LEU A 296 -2.07 7.32 -19.74
N ILE A 297 -1.87 6.12 -20.27
CA ILE A 297 -0.70 5.78 -21.11
C ILE A 297 -0.66 6.60 -22.40
N ARG A 298 -1.84 6.93 -22.95
CA ARG A 298 -1.96 7.69 -24.21
C ARG A 298 -1.95 9.19 -24.03
N SER A 299 -1.85 9.71 -22.79
CA SER A 299 -1.84 11.14 -22.52
C SER A 299 -0.77 11.87 -23.31
N GLY A 300 -1.15 12.89 -24.06
CA GLY A 300 -0.26 13.67 -24.92
C GLY A 300 0.33 14.91 -24.25
N SER A 301 -0.19 15.26 -23.06
CA SER A 301 0.26 16.41 -22.29
C SER A 301 0.32 16.12 -20.79
N ARG A 302 1.02 16.98 -20.05
CA ARG A 302 1.08 16.88 -18.58
C ARG A 302 -0.29 17.01 -17.93
N GLU A 303 -1.11 17.93 -18.42
CA GLU A 303 -2.46 18.17 -17.91
C GLU A 303 -3.37 16.94 -18.10
N GLU A 304 -3.33 16.35 -19.30
CA GLU A 304 -4.06 15.12 -19.58
C GLU A 304 -3.57 13.97 -18.67
N LEU A 305 -2.27 13.83 -18.50
CA LEU A 305 -1.69 12.79 -17.64
C LEU A 305 -2.18 12.92 -16.19
N ILE A 306 -2.17 14.14 -15.64
CA ILE A 306 -2.67 14.41 -14.29
C ILE A 306 -4.15 14.04 -14.18
N THR A 307 -4.95 14.45 -15.17
CA THR A 307 -6.40 14.19 -15.18
C THR A 307 -6.70 12.70 -15.24
N HIS A 308 -6.03 11.96 -16.11
CA HIS A 308 -6.20 10.50 -16.21
C HIS A 308 -5.70 9.79 -14.95
N ALA A 309 -4.57 10.21 -14.37
CA ALA A 309 -4.05 9.64 -13.14
C ALA A 309 -5.01 9.83 -11.96
N ARG A 310 -5.59 11.03 -11.80
CA ARG A 310 -6.60 11.30 -10.76
C ARG A 310 -7.87 10.48 -10.94
N ALA A 311 -8.37 10.37 -12.18
CA ALA A 311 -9.53 9.54 -12.46
C ALA A 311 -9.26 8.05 -12.13
N LEU A 312 -8.11 7.53 -12.53
CA LEU A 312 -7.67 6.16 -12.20
C LEU A 312 -7.52 5.98 -10.68
N ASP A 313 -6.89 6.92 -9.99
CA ASP A 313 -6.69 6.89 -8.54
C ASP A 313 -8.03 6.78 -7.79
N ARG A 314 -9.02 7.62 -8.15
CA ARG A 314 -10.37 7.54 -7.56
C ARG A 314 -11.00 6.18 -7.74
N ALA A 315 -10.95 5.65 -8.94
CA ALA A 315 -11.55 4.35 -9.23
C ALA A 315 -10.86 3.21 -8.44
N LEU A 316 -9.54 3.24 -8.32
CA LEU A 316 -8.77 2.29 -7.52
C LEU A 316 -9.05 2.42 -6.03
N LEU A 317 -9.11 3.63 -5.49
CA LEU A 317 -9.38 3.89 -4.08
C LEU A 317 -10.75 3.38 -3.65
N TRP A 318 -11.81 3.72 -4.39
CA TRP A 318 -13.17 3.26 -4.10
C TRP A 318 -13.40 1.77 -4.41
N GLY A 319 -12.45 1.11 -5.10
CA GLY A 319 -12.43 -0.33 -5.25
C GLY A 319 -12.06 -1.07 -3.97
N HIS A 320 -11.45 -0.41 -2.99
CA HIS A 320 -10.95 -1.00 -1.73
C HIS A 320 -10.08 -2.25 -1.97
N TYR A 321 -9.17 -2.18 -2.94
CA TYR A 321 -8.31 -3.31 -3.29
C TYR A 321 -7.17 -3.55 -2.28
N VAL A 322 -6.89 -2.57 -1.46
CA VAL A 322 -5.87 -2.62 -0.41
C VAL A 322 -6.41 -2.03 0.90
N VAL A 323 -5.79 -2.40 2.00
CA VAL A 323 -5.83 -1.65 3.26
C VAL A 323 -4.65 -0.68 3.22
N PRO A 324 -4.87 0.64 2.99
CA PRO A 324 -3.77 1.59 2.90
C PRO A 324 -2.99 1.68 4.21
N ASN A 325 -1.66 1.68 4.14
CA ASN A 325 -0.80 1.77 5.31
C ASN A 325 -0.12 3.16 5.36
N TYR A 326 1.18 3.28 5.01
CA TYR A 326 1.96 4.51 5.18
C TYR A 326 3.07 4.62 4.13
#